data_d00c159f94ec11c8ec619e8045b406ee
#
_entry.id   d00c159f94ec11c8ec619e8045b406ee
#
_cell.length_a   1.000
_cell.length_b   1.000
_cell.length_c   1.000
_cell.angle_alpha   90.00
_cell.angle_beta   90.00
_cell.angle_gamma   90.00
#
_symmetry.space_group_name_H-M   'P 1'
#
loop_
_entity.id
_entity.type
_entity.pdbx_description
1 polymer ?
#
loop_
_entity_poly.entity_id
_entity_poly.type
_entity_poly.pdbx_seq_one_letter_code
_entity_poly.pdbx_strand_id
1 'polypeptide(L)'
;MIKKWSIRYPAVGGEEERRAYVYLPTMYDADPGRRYPVLYMFDGQNVFFDEDATYGKSWGVADYLDYTDTPLIVAAVECNA
;
A
#
# COMPACT_ATOMS: atom_id res chain seq x y z
N MET A 1 -5.07 8.79 1.98
CA MET A 1 -4.80 8.83 0.52
C MET A 1 -3.93 7.64 0.13
N ILE A 2 -4.30 6.96 -0.94
CA ILE A 2 -3.54 5.81 -1.42
C ILE A 2 -2.98 6.15 -2.79
N LYS A 3 -1.67 5.89 -2.97
CA LYS A 3 -1.02 5.97 -4.28
C LYS A 3 -0.68 4.56 -4.73
N LYS A 4 -0.92 4.27 -6.01
CA LYS A 4 -0.67 2.97 -6.62
C LYS A 4 0.09 3.16 -7.93
N TRP A 5 1.14 2.37 -8.14
CA TRP A 5 1.89 2.38 -9.40
C TRP A 5 2.53 1.01 -9.62
N SER A 6 3.05 0.81 -10.83
CA SER A 6 3.77 -0.43 -11.17
C SER A 6 5.27 -0.21 -11.04
N ILE A 7 5.95 -1.20 -10.50
CA ILE A 7 7.41 -1.24 -10.44
C ILE A 7 7.91 -2.46 -11.23
N ARG A 8 9.12 -2.34 -11.76
CA ARG A 8 9.81 -3.45 -12.43
C ARG A 8 11.04 -3.84 -11.65
N TYR A 9 11.28 -5.12 -11.57
CA TYR A 9 12.48 -5.63 -10.92
C TYR A 9 12.98 -6.91 -11.59
N PRO A 10 14.27 -7.23 -11.49
CA PRO A 10 14.81 -8.46 -12.04
C PRO A 10 14.22 -9.69 -11.37
N ALA A 11 13.91 -10.71 -12.19
CA ALA A 11 13.39 -11.99 -11.71
C ALA A 11 14.07 -13.12 -12.49
N VAL A 12 13.85 -14.35 -12.06
CA VAL A 12 14.50 -15.51 -12.68
C VAL A 12 14.20 -15.62 -14.18
N GLY A 13 13.00 -15.24 -14.59
CA GLY A 13 12.58 -15.30 -15.99
C GLY A 13 12.77 -14.00 -16.76
N GLY A 14 13.45 -13.00 -16.21
CA GLY A 14 13.60 -11.66 -16.78
C GLY A 14 13.04 -10.60 -15.86
N GLU A 15 12.55 -9.51 -16.43
CA GLU A 15 11.90 -8.45 -15.64
C GLU A 15 10.44 -8.81 -15.37
N GLU A 16 10.00 -8.52 -14.16
CA GLU A 16 8.60 -8.66 -13.77
C GLU A 16 8.03 -7.34 -13.29
N GLU A 17 6.75 -7.13 -13.54
CA GLU A 17 6.01 -5.99 -13.02
C GLU A 17 5.24 -6.42 -11.77
N ARG A 18 5.26 -5.52 -10.76
CA ARG A 18 4.45 -5.68 -9.56
C ARG A 18 3.85 -4.32 -9.21
N ARG A 19 2.63 -4.36 -8.69
CA ARG A 19 1.99 -3.14 -8.19
C ARG A 19 2.54 -2.80 -6.82
N ALA A 20 2.81 -1.51 -6.61
CA ALA A 20 3.21 -0.98 -5.33
C ALA A 20 2.16 0.00 -4.83
N TYR A 21 1.94 0.03 -3.53
CA TYR A 21 0.92 0.84 -2.89
C TYR A 21 1.53 1.60 -1.72
N VAL A 22 1.13 2.85 -1.55
CA VAL A 22 1.48 3.62 -0.36
C VAL A 22 0.23 4.30 0.17
N TYR A 23 -0.10 4.02 1.43
CA TYR A 23 -1.11 4.76 2.17
C TYR A 23 -0.44 5.91 2.91
N LEU A 24 -0.98 7.12 2.73
CA LEU A 24 -0.55 8.31 3.45
C LEU A 24 -1.70 8.78 4.34
N PRO A 25 -1.42 9.08 5.64
CA PRO A 25 -2.47 9.55 6.53
C PRO A 25 -3.02 10.90 6.08
N THR A 26 -4.25 11.22 6.49
CA THR A 26 -4.93 12.44 6.05
C THR A 26 -4.18 13.71 6.41
N MET A 27 -3.44 13.71 7.53
CA MET A 27 -2.66 14.86 7.96
C MET A 27 -1.31 15.03 7.26
N TYR A 28 -0.97 14.13 6.32
CA TYR A 28 0.35 14.09 5.71
C TYR A 28 0.71 15.40 5.01
N ASP A 29 -0.20 15.93 4.20
CA ASP A 29 0.03 17.16 3.47
C ASP A 29 -0.10 18.42 4.35
N ALA A 30 -0.82 18.31 5.45
CA ALA A 30 -1.06 19.45 6.34
C ALA A 30 0.13 19.76 7.24
N ASP A 31 1.03 18.80 7.45
CA ASP A 31 2.19 18.95 8.33
C ASP A 31 3.44 18.33 7.69
N PRO A 32 4.04 19.01 6.71
CA PRO A 32 5.15 18.45 5.94
C PRO A 32 6.43 18.22 6.76
N GLY A 33 6.56 18.83 7.93
CA GLY A 33 7.70 18.62 8.82
C GLY A 33 7.55 17.41 9.73
N ARG A 34 6.37 16.80 9.76
CA ARG A 34 6.11 15.67 10.65
C ARG A 34 6.64 14.37 10.07
N ARG A 35 7.20 13.53 10.92
CA ARG A 35 7.66 12.20 10.54
C ARG A 35 6.66 11.15 11.02
N TYR A 36 6.55 10.06 10.23
CA TYR A 36 5.61 8.99 10.51
C TYR A 36 6.33 7.65 10.48
N PRO A 37 5.95 6.72 11.36
CA PRO A 37 6.44 5.36 11.21
C PRO A 37 5.91 4.75 9.91
N VAL A 38 6.68 3.84 9.31
CA VAL A 38 6.30 3.16 8.08
C VAL A 38 6.15 1.68 8.36
N LEU A 39 4.97 1.15 8.04
CA LEU A 39 4.71 -0.28 8.09
C LEU A 39 4.84 -0.84 6.68
N TYR A 40 5.70 -1.85 6.52
CA TYR A 40 5.87 -2.54 5.24
C TYR A 40 5.03 -3.80 5.23
N MET A 41 4.25 -4.01 4.16
CA MET A 41 3.37 -5.17 4.03
C MET A 41 3.63 -5.88 2.71
N PHE A 42 3.52 -7.20 2.75
CA PHE A 42 3.50 -8.02 1.55
C PHE A 42 2.05 -8.25 1.12
N ASP A 43 1.86 -8.90 -0.03
CA ASP A 43 0.52 -9.14 -0.60
C ASP A 43 -0.26 -7.84 -0.78
N GLY A 44 0.41 -6.81 -1.32
CA GLY A 44 -0.17 -5.48 -1.48
C GLY A 44 -1.50 -5.48 -2.22
N GLN A 45 -1.72 -6.44 -3.12
CA GLN A 45 -2.98 -6.56 -3.85
C GLN A 45 -4.17 -6.79 -2.92
N ASN A 46 -3.95 -7.31 -1.72
CA ASN A 46 -5.01 -7.61 -0.75
C ASN A 46 -5.23 -6.52 0.29
N VAL A 47 -4.36 -5.51 0.34
CA VAL A 47 -4.34 -4.58 1.48
C VAL A 47 -5.40 -3.50 1.37
N PHE A 48 -5.57 -2.88 0.19
CA PHE A 48 -6.35 -1.65 0.06
C PHE A 48 -7.58 -1.76 -0.83
N PHE A 49 -7.50 -2.41 -2.00
CA PHE A 49 -8.54 -2.36 -3.02
C PHE A 49 -9.17 -3.72 -3.27
N ASP A 50 -10.50 -3.79 -3.20
CA ASP A 50 -11.22 -5.04 -3.46
C ASP A 50 -10.99 -5.54 -4.89
N GLU A 51 -10.93 -4.63 -5.86
CA GLU A 51 -10.72 -4.99 -7.27
C GLU A 51 -9.36 -5.62 -7.54
N ASP A 52 -8.37 -5.36 -6.69
CA ASP A 52 -7.03 -5.93 -6.82
C ASP A 52 -6.85 -7.22 -6.01
N ALA A 53 -7.74 -7.46 -5.05
CA ALA A 53 -7.58 -8.55 -4.09
C ALA A 53 -7.81 -9.91 -4.74
N THR A 54 -7.00 -10.89 -4.33
CA THR A 54 -7.04 -12.26 -4.87
C THR A 54 -8.43 -12.87 -4.77
N TYR A 55 -9.15 -12.61 -3.68
CA TYR A 55 -10.49 -13.15 -3.44
C TYR A 55 -11.58 -12.09 -3.55
N GLY A 56 -11.28 -10.97 -4.17
CA GLY A 56 -12.27 -9.92 -4.40
C GLY A 56 -12.59 -9.05 -3.18
N LYS A 57 -11.89 -9.24 -2.09
CA LYS A 57 -12.10 -8.45 -0.87
C LYS A 57 -10.77 -8.11 -0.23
N SER A 58 -10.49 -6.83 -0.07
CA SER A 58 -9.26 -6.36 0.59
C SER A 58 -9.38 -6.46 2.11
N TRP A 59 -8.23 -6.28 2.77
CA TRP A 59 -8.20 -6.26 4.24
C TRP A 59 -8.71 -4.95 4.83
N GLY A 60 -9.01 -3.94 4.00
CA GLY A 60 -9.59 -2.69 4.46
C GLY A 60 -8.67 -1.83 5.31
N VAL A 61 -7.36 -1.93 5.10
CA VAL A 61 -6.38 -1.25 5.96
C VAL A 61 -6.53 0.27 5.88
N ALA A 62 -6.73 0.83 4.68
CA ALA A 62 -6.87 2.27 4.53
C ALA A 62 -8.12 2.79 5.24
N ASP A 63 -9.24 2.10 5.09
CA ASP A 63 -10.48 2.49 5.76
C ASP A 63 -10.33 2.47 7.28
N TYR A 64 -9.67 1.44 7.80
CA TYR A 64 -9.40 1.34 9.23
C TYR A 64 -8.53 2.49 9.73
N LEU A 65 -7.44 2.79 9.01
CA LEU A 65 -6.51 3.84 9.40
C LEU A 65 -7.16 5.23 9.30
N ASP A 66 -8.00 5.46 8.29
CA ASP A 66 -8.75 6.70 8.17
C ASP A 66 -9.78 6.84 9.30
N TYR A 67 -10.48 5.76 9.62
CA TYR A 67 -11.47 5.75 10.70
C TYR A 67 -10.83 6.05 12.05
N THR A 68 -9.67 5.48 12.34
CA THR A 68 -8.97 5.67 13.62
C THR A 68 -8.07 6.92 13.63
N ASP A 69 -7.90 7.58 12.47
CA ASP A 69 -7.01 8.72 12.29
C ASP A 69 -5.58 8.41 12.77
N THR A 70 -5.09 7.21 12.45
CA THR A 70 -3.78 6.74 12.88
C THR A 70 -2.68 7.35 12.02
N PRO A 71 -1.66 8.00 12.65
CA PRO A 71 -0.56 8.64 11.91
C PRO A 71 0.49 7.61 11.48
N LEU A 72 0.18 6.83 10.47
CA LEU A 72 1.00 5.71 10.01
C LEU A 72 1.05 5.72 8.48
N ILE A 73 2.24 5.54 7.91
CA ILE A 73 2.42 5.30 6.49
C ILE A 73 2.48 3.80 6.28
N VAL A 74 1.76 3.29 5.28
CA VAL A 74 1.82 1.87 4.91
C VAL A 74 2.35 1.75 3.50
N ALA A 75 3.45 1.01 3.33
CA ALA A 75 4.02 0.70 2.03
C ALA A 75 3.82 -0.79 1.77
N ALA A 76 3.17 -1.12 0.65
CA ALA A 76 2.83 -2.50 0.33
C ALA A 76 3.21 -2.83 -1.10
N VAL A 77 3.63 -4.07 -1.34
CA VAL A 77 4.03 -4.55 -2.66
C VAL A 77 3.24 -5.81 -2.98
N GLU A 78 2.76 -5.91 -4.21
CA GLU A 78 2.05 -7.08 -4.70
C GLU A 78 2.95 -8.32 -4.63
N CYS A 79 2.41 -9.43 -4.17
CA CYS A 79 3.19 -10.67 -4.11
C CYS A 79 3.27 -11.34 -5.48
N ASN A 80 4.26 -12.22 -5.62
CA ASN A 80 4.49 -13.00 -6.82
C ASN A 80 3.79 -14.36 -6.71
N ALA A 81 2.50 -14.33 -6.53
CA ALA A 81 1.73 -15.57 -6.37
C ALA A 81 1.39 -16.23 -7.69
#